data_a927a441f15fcb35ad38b128b049ac26
#
_entry.id   a927a441f15fcb35ad38b128b049ac26
#
_cell.length_a   1.000
_cell.length_b   1.000
_cell.length_c   1.000
_cell.angle_alpha   90.00
_cell.angle_beta   90.00
_cell.angle_gamma   90.00
#
_symmetry.space_group_name_H-M   'P 1'
#
loop_
_entity.id
_entity.type
_entity.pdbx_description
1 polymer ?
#
loop_
_entity_poly.entity_id
_entity_poly.type
_entity_poly.pdbx_seq_one_letter_code
_entity_poly.pdbx_strand_id
1 'polypeptide(L)'
;MPDRAYLHPIDPELVPGAGNAINVCLRLKPQERITIITDAATREIAAALQTEVESVGSEYSLFVLEHHSRRPLKFTPEIILEDLACSQVSILAVQAQPGELGARTEMTAVVNHHRIRHGHMVNINRQIMVEGMRADFVKVDELSQRLVERARRAERISCKTPHGTEFEAKLSPKLRWLKTSGIITRDKWGNLPGGEIFTAPMNTNGVFVVDGVVGDYLCERFGDLESNPLTIEVENNRIRSLKSENKDLRDEFRAYTSTDENSNRVGEFAIGTNTACTHVIGHILQDEKIPGVHIAFGHPYAEHTGANWVSKTHIDCVGRDFDIWFDGEQVMRDGKFLV
;
A
#
# COMPACT_ATOMS: atom_id res chain seq x y z
N MET A 1 17.12 15.70 21.08
CA MET A 1 17.09 16.76 20.06
C MET A 1 16.83 16.09 18.72
N PRO A 2 16.05 16.71 17.84
CA PRO A 2 15.89 16.23 16.47
C PRO A 2 17.23 16.13 15.74
N ASP A 3 17.33 15.16 14.84
CA ASP A 3 18.52 14.93 14.02
C ASP A 3 18.57 15.85 12.79
N ARG A 4 19.62 15.74 12.01
CA ARG A 4 19.71 16.33 10.67
C ARG A 4 20.10 15.25 9.68
N ALA A 5 19.35 15.13 8.58
CA ALA A 5 19.59 14.14 7.54
C ALA A 5 20.55 14.61 6.46
N TYR A 6 21.49 15.52 6.77
CA TYR A 6 22.39 16.07 5.73
C TYR A 6 23.18 14.99 5.02
N LEU A 7 22.75 14.71 3.80
CA LEU A 7 23.57 14.11 2.75
C LEU A 7 23.65 15.14 1.62
N HIS A 8 24.78 15.78 1.44
CA HIS A 8 25.04 16.63 0.28
C HIS A 8 26.10 15.99 -0.59
N PRO A 9 25.87 15.93 -1.90
CA PRO A 9 24.69 16.37 -2.65
C PRO A 9 23.52 15.36 -2.53
N ILE A 10 22.28 15.88 -2.52
CA ILE A 10 21.06 15.05 -2.61
C ILE A 10 20.92 14.52 -4.04
N ASP A 11 20.53 13.26 -4.22
CA ASP A 11 20.19 12.72 -5.54
C ASP A 11 19.00 13.50 -6.14
N PRO A 12 19.21 14.25 -7.24
CA PRO A 12 18.15 15.06 -7.85
C PRO A 12 16.97 14.22 -8.36
N GLU A 13 17.18 12.92 -8.60
CA GLU A 13 16.13 12.01 -9.02
C GLU A 13 15.09 11.76 -7.92
N LEU A 14 15.42 11.97 -6.64
CA LEU A 14 14.47 11.79 -5.53
C LEU A 14 13.57 13.01 -5.33
N VAL A 15 13.99 14.19 -5.81
CA VAL A 15 13.29 15.47 -5.57
C VAL A 15 11.82 15.45 -6.08
N PRO A 16 11.50 14.97 -7.30
CA PRO A 16 10.13 14.96 -7.76
C PRO A 16 9.20 14.10 -6.88
N GLY A 17 9.67 12.93 -6.44
CA GLY A 17 8.90 12.05 -5.54
C GLY A 17 8.71 12.67 -4.14
N ALA A 18 9.75 13.31 -3.62
CA ALA A 18 9.69 14.04 -2.35
C ALA A 18 8.73 15.24 -2.44
N GLY A 19 8.81 16.01 -3.53
CA GLY A 19 7.91 17.13 -3.81
C GLY A 19 6.43 16.68 -3.84
N ASN A 20 6.15 15.56 -4.50
CA ASN A 20 4.80 14.97 -4.49
C ASN A 20 4.35 14.59 -3.07
N ALA A 21 5.21 13.91 -2.30
CA ALA A 21 4.86 13.54 -0.93
C ALA A 21 4.49 14.76 -0.07
N ILE A 22 5.32 15.79 -0.08
CA ILE A 22 5.16 16.98 0.76
C ILE A 22 4.06 17.91 0.23
N ASN A 23 4.10 18.27 -1.06
CA ASN A 23 3.28 19.35 -1.59
C ASN A 23 1.92 18.89 -2.11
N VAL A 24 1.83 17.63 -2.62
CA VAL A 24 0.59 17.09 -3.22
C VAL A 24 -0.12 16.14 -2.27
N CYS A 25 0.55 15.12 -1.79
CA CYS A 25 -0.05 14.09 -0.95
C CYS A 25 -0.38 14.62 0.45
N LEU A 26 0.57 15.22 1.12
CA LEU A 26 0.42 15.76 2.47
C LEU A 26 -0.05 17.22 2.49
N ARG A 27 0.16 17.97 1.41
CA ARG A 27 -0.24 19.38 1.28
C ARG A 27 0.22 20.22 2.49
N LEU A 28 1.53 20.06 2.81
CA LEU A 28 2.17 20.77 3.91
C LEU A 28 2.08 22.30 3.67
N LYS A 29 1.82 23.05 4.73
CA LYS A 29 1.71 24.52 4.69
C LYS A 29 2.78 25.15 5.56
N PRO A 30 3.25 26.39 5.25
CA PRO A 30 4.31 27.07 6.02
C PRO A 30 4.05 27.21 7.51
N GLN A 31 2.77 27.35 7.91
CA GLN A 31 2.37 27.50 9.31
C GLN A 31 2.16 26.18 10.06
N GLU A 32 2.36 25.05 9.41
CA GLU A 32 2.25 23.71 10.00
C GLU A 32 3.63 23.20 10.38
N ARG A 33 3.65 22.28 11.31
CA ARG A 33 4.84 21.54 11.73
C ARG A 33 4.78 20.11 11.23
N ILE A 34 5.91 19.56 10.78
CA ILE A 34 6.04 18.19 10.33
C ILE A 34 7.09 17.41 11.12
N THR A 35 6.77 16.17 11.48
CA THR A 35 7.73 15.19 12.00
C THR A 35 8.11 14.21 10.89
N ILE A 36 9.40 14.13 10.56
CA ILE A 36 9.97 13.14 9.64
C ILE A 36 10.67 12.08 10.47
N ILE A 37 10.26 10.81 10.31
CA ILE A 37 10.87 9.66 10.96
C ILE A 37 11.51 8.80 9.87
N THR A 38 12.79 8.50 10.02
CA THR A 38 13.59 7.75 9.05
C THR A 38 14.54 6.78 9.77
N ASP A 39 15.24 5.97 9.00
CA ASP A 39 16.32 5.11 9.47
C ASP A 39 17.59 5.30 8.64
N ALA A 40 18.64 4.59 8.99
CA ALA A 40 19.92 4.69 8.31
C ALA A 40 19.83 4.31 6.82
N ALA A 41 18.95 3.38 6.46
CA ALA A 41 18.80 2.88 5.09
C ALA A 41 18.05 3.86 4.18
N THR A 42 17.15 4.65 4.72
CA THR A 42 16.30 5.60 3.97
C THR A 42 16.71 7.07 4.14
N ARG A 43 17.89 7.35 4.73
CA ARG A 43 18.38 8.72 5.01
C ARG A 43 18.44 9.61 3.77
N GLU A 44 18.79 9.07 2.61
CA GLU A 44 18.84 9.84 1.36
C GLU A 44 17.44 10.31 0.94
N ILE A 45 16.44 9.46 1.08
CA ILE A 45 15.02 9.80 0.86
C ILE A 45 14.57 10.85 1.87
N ALA A 46 14.92 10.68 3.14
CA ALA A 46 14.60 11.65 4.17
C ALA A 46 15.25 13.02 3.93
N ALA A 47 16.47 13.05 3.39
CA ALA A 47 17.15 14.30 3.00
C ALA A 47 16.40 15.01 1.86
N ALA A 48 15.89 14.28 0.86
CA ALA A 48 15.07 14.86 -0.20
C ALA A 48 13.74 15.40 0.35
N LEU A 49 13.07 14.65 1.25
CA LEU A 49 11.86 15.11 1.94
C LEU A 49 12.11 16.37 2.77
N GLN A 50 13.22 16.41 3.54
CA GLN A 50 13.63 17.58 4.32
C GLN A 50 13.81 18.81 3.45
N THR A 51 14.47 18.68 2.30
CA THR A 51 14.68 19.79 1.35
C THR A 51 13.36 20.38 0.87
N GLU A 52 12.38 19.53 0.58
CA GLU A 52 11.05 19.99 0.18
C GLU A 52 10.32 20.71 1.33
N VAL A 53 10.44 20.20 2.56
CA VAL A 53 9.89 20.86 3.75
C VAL A 53 10.51 22.23 3.98
N GLU A 54 11.83 22.35 3.84
CA GLU A 54 12.55 23.62 3.94
C GLU A 54 12.12 24.62 2.83
N SER A 55 11.86 24.10 1.62
CA SER A 55 11.31 24.91 0.51
C SER A 55 9.92 25.45 0.82
N VAL A 56 9.08 24.70 1.52
CA VAL A 56 7.75 25.16 1.99
C VAL A 56 7.89 26.22 3.08
N GLY A 57 9.01 26.23 3.83
CA GLY A 57 9.24 27.11 4.98
C GLY A 57 8.52 26.66 6.24
N SER A 58 8.27 25.36 6.36
CA SER A 58 7.57 24.74 7.51
C SER A 58 8.57 24.38 8.60
N GLU A 59 8.15 24.50 9.86
CA GLU A 59 8.90 23.95 10.98
C GLU A 59 8.92 22.43 10.94
N TYR A 60 10.06 21.79 11.25
CA TYR A 60 10.17 20.35 11.23
C TYR A 60 11.05 19.79 12.33
N SER A 61 10.82 18.52 12.65
CA SER A 61 11.78 17.65 13.33
C SER A 61 12.07 16.43 12.44
N LEU A 62 13.32 15.97 12.50
CA LEU A 62 13.74 14.74 11.84
C LEU A 62 14.37 13.81 12.85
N PHE A 63 13.98 12.53 12.82
CA PHE A 63 14.49 11.49 13.69
C PHE A 63 15.03 10.33 12.87
N VAL A 64 16.30 9.98 13.07
CA VAL A 64 16.90 8.76 12.55
C VAL A 64 16.80 7.71 13.68
N LEU A 65 16.03 6.66 13.46
CA LEU A 65 15.66 5.70 14.52
C LEU A 65 16.86 5.13 15.28
N GLU A 66 17.96 4.81 14.58
CA GLU A 66 19.18 4.26 15.16
C GLU A 66 19.90 5.23 16.13
N HIS A 67 19.63 6.54 16.06
CA HIS A 67 20.17 7.52 16.99
C HIS A 67 19.43 7.55 18.33
N HIS A 68 18.21 7.01 18.37
CA HIS A 68 17.33 7.08 19.54
C HIS A 68 17.10 5.71 20.20
N SER A 69 17.26 4.61 19.44
CA SER A 69 17.14 3.26 19.97
C SER A 69 17.82 2.23 19.08
N ARG A 70 18.19 1.10 19.69
CA ARG A 70 18.67 -0.07 18.93
C ARG A 70 17.50 -0.72 18.20
N ARG A 71 17.70 -1.09 16.93
CA ARG A 71 16.74 -1.85 16.14
C ARG A 71 16.98 -3.37 16.21
N PRO A 72 15.94 -4.21 16.06
CA PRO A 72 14.54 -3.84 15.85
C PRO A 72 13.90 -3.18 17.09
N LEU A 73 13.07 -2.18 16.85
CA LEU A 73 12.36 -1.43 17.90
C LEU A 73 11.32 -2.32 18.58
N LYS A 74 11.42 -2.46 19.90
CA LYS A 74 10.35 -3.07 20.73
C LYS A 74 9.23 -2.06 21.00
N PHE A 75 9.60 -0.80 21.22
CA PHE A 75 8.73 0.34 21.50
C PHE A 75 9.28 1.55 20.76
N THR A 76 8.41 2.49 20.42
CA THR A 76 8.84 3.77 19.86
C THR A 76 9.44 4.62 20.97
N PRO A 77 10.62 5.25 20.76
CA PRO A 77 11.19 6.18 21.72
C PRO A 77 10.20 7.31 22.08
N GLU A 78 10.04 7.59 23.38
CA GLU A 78 9.06 8.56 23.88
C GLU A 78 9.21 9.96 23.24
N ILE A 79 10.46 10.41 23.08
CA ILE A 79 10.77 11.69 22.42
C ILE A 79 10.18 11.79 21.00
N ILE A 80 10.09 10.68 20.26
CA ILE A 80 9.47 10.63 18.92
C ILE A 80 7.95 10.72 19.04
N LEU A 81 7.34 10.01 20.00
CA LEU A 81 5.90 10.06 20.22
C LEU A 81 5.43 11.45 20.66
N GLU A 82 6.20 12.08 21.57
CA GLU A 82 5.93 13.45 22.05
C GLU A 82 6.02 14.49 20.92
N ASP A 83 7.07 14.41 20.10
CA ASP A 83 7.24 15.31 18.95
C ASP A 83 6.14 15.11 17.91
N LEU A 84 5.82 13.83 17.61
CA LEU A 84 4.74 13.46 16.71
C LEU A 84 3.40 14.05 17.16
N ALA A 85 3.10 13.98 18.47
CA ALA A 85 1.86 14.53 19.04
C ALA A 85 1.74 16.06 18.88
N CYS A 86 2.85 16.78 18.71
CA CYS A 86 2.88 18.23 18.48
C CYS A 86 2.77 18.61 16.99
N SER A 87 2.77 17.67 16.06
CA SER A 87 2.82 17.94 14.63
C SER A 87 1.44 17.83 13.97
N GLN A 88 1.22 18.60 12.90
CA GLN A 88 0.01 18.53 12.06
C GLN A 88 0.21 17.55 10.90
N VAL A 89 1.47 17.29 10.55
CA VAL A 89 1.87 16.43 9.45
C VAL A 89 3.00 15.52 9.91
N SER A 90 3.09 14.32 9.36
CA SER A 90 4.22 13.42 9.61
C SER A 90 4.49 12.47 8.44
N ILE A 91 5.72 12.00 8.37
CA ILE A 91 6.15 10.94 7.44
C ILE A 91 6.95 9.91 8.23
N LEU A 92 6.68 8.63 7.96
CA LEU A 92 7.51 7.50 8.37
C LEU A 92 8.13 6.87 7.12
N ALA A 93 9.39 7.17 6.83
CA ALA A 93 10.15 6.62 5.72
C ALA A 93 11.26 5.72 6.26
N VAL A 94 11.02 4.41 6.32
CA VAL A 94 11.92 3.43 6.97
C VAL A 94 11.90 2.09 6.24
N GLN A 95 12.97 1.30 6.44
CA GLN A 95 12.95 -0.14 6.17
C GLN A 95 12.46 -0.87 7.43
N ALA A 96 11.32 -1.56 7.32
CA ALA A 96 10.77 -2.32 8.44
C ALA A 96 11.68 -3.49 8.81
N GLN A 97 11.87 -3.73 10.12
CA GLN A 97 12.55 -4.93 10.61
C GLN A 97 11.55 -5.88 11.27
N PRO A 98 11.78 -7.21 11.19
CA PRO A 98 10.95 -8.19 11.87
C PRO A 98 10.83 -7.86 13.38
N GLY A 99 9.58 -7.82 13.87
CA GLY A 99 9.28 -7.51 15.26
C GLY A 99 8.96 -6.04 15.56
N GLU A 100 9.06 -5.11 14.59
CA GLU A 100 8.77 -3.68 14.79
C GLU A 100 7.29 -3.27 14.61
N LEU A 101 6.41 -4.21 14.30
CA LEU A 101 4.99 -3.90 14.09
C LEU A 101 4.37 -3.21 15.32
N GLY A 102 4.73 -3.64 16.54
CA GLY A 102 4.26 -3.03 17.79
C GLY A 102 4.64 -1.56 17.90
N ALA A 103 5.90 -1.22 17.68
CA ALA A 103 6.37 0.16 17.69
C ALA A 103 5.67 1.02 16.63
N ARG A 104 5.50 0.51 15.40
CA ARG A 104 4.74 1.21 14.35
C ARG A 104 3.27 1.42 14.72
N THR A 105 2.67 0.46 15.43
CA THR A 105 1.29 0.59 15.94
C THR A 105 1.18 1.71 16.97
N GLU A 106 2.17 1.88 17.86
CA GLU A 106 2.23 3.01 18.80
C GLU A 106 2.27 4.36 18.06
N MET A 107 3.13 4.49 17.03
CA MET A 107 3.19 5.71 16.19
C MET A 107 1.84 6.00 15.53
N THR A 108 1.22 5.00 14.89
CA THR A 108 -0.07 5.19 14.21
C THR A 108 -1.22 5.45 15.19
N ALA A 109 -1.13 4.98 16.43
CA ALA A 109 -2.08 5.34 17.48
C ALA A 109 -2.02 6.84 17.82
N VAL A 110 -0.81 7.42 17.95
CA VAL A 110 -0.62 8.87 18.14
C VAL A 110 -1.13 9.65 16.93
N VAL A 111 -0.81 9.19 15.70
CA VAL A 111 -1.29 9.78 14.45
C VAL A 111 -2.82 9.86 14.41
N ASN A 112 -3.49 8.76 14.73
CA ASN A 112 -4.97 8.69 14.75
C ASN A 112 -5.56 9.57 15.85
N HIS A 113 -4.99 9.54 17.07
CA HIS A 113 -5.48 10.32 18.21
C HIS A 113 -5.43 11.83 17.93
N HIS A 114 -4.33 12.31 17.37
CA HIS A 114 -4.11 13.72 17.06
C HIS A 114 -4.57 14.13 15.67
N ARG A 115 -5.11 13.19 14.87
CA ARG A 115 -5.60 13.42 13.51
C ARG A 115 -4.54 14.06 12.62
N ILE A 116 -3.32 13.50 12.66
CA ILE A 116 -2.17 13.96 11.90
C ILE A 116 -2.30 13.47 10.44
N ARG A 117 -2.01 14.33 9.47
CA ARG A 117 -1.83 13.87 8.08
C ARG A 117 -0.52 13.11 7.99
N HIS A 118 -0.59 11.79 7.94
CA HIS A 118 0.57 10.91 8.02
C HIS A 118 0.79 10.12 6.72
N GLY A 119 1.96 10.31 6.11
CA GLY A 119 2.46 9.51 5.00
C GLY A 119 3.24 8.30 5.51
N HIS A 120 2.75 7.11 5.22
CA HIS A 120 3.36 5.85 5.61
C HIS A 120 4.19 5.30 4.45
N MET A 121 5.51 5.43 4.53
CA MET A 121 6.46 5.04 3.48
C MET A 121 7.36 3.90 4.00
N VAL A 122 6.73 2.85 4.53
CA VAL A 122 7.45 1.68 5.06
C VAL A 122 7.94 0.82 3.90
N ASN A 123 9.22 0.44 3.96
CA ASN A 123 9.96 -0.24 2.90
C ASN A 123 10.15 0.60 1.62
N ILE A 124 10.04 1.92 1.73
CA ILE A 124 10.35 2.83 0.63
C ILE A 124 11.80 2.67 0.17
N ASN A 125 12.01 2.70 -1.12
CA ASN A 125 13.34 2.65 -1.72
C ASN A 125 13.49 3.68 -2.84
N ARG A 126 14.71 3.78 -3.40
CA ARG A 126 15.01 4.73 -4.48
C ARG A 126 14.13 4.49 -5.71
N GLN A 127 13.91 3.23 -6.11
CA GLN A 127 13.13 2.92 -7.31
C GLN A 127 11.67 3.39 -7.16
N ILE A 128 11.04 3.14 -6.02
CA ILE A 128 9.68 3.61 -5.74
C ILE A 128 9.61 5.15 -5.77
N MET A 129 10.63 5.83 -5.25
CA MET A 129 10.70 7.30 -5.28
C MET A 129 10.78 7.88 -6.69
N VAL A 130 11.45 7.19 -7.62
CA VAL A 130 11.62 7.66 -9.01
C VAL A 130 10.52 7.16 -9.96
N GLU A 131 9.65 6.27 -9.50
CA GLU A 131 8.53 5.72 -10.26
C GLU A 131 7.18 6.07 -9.61
N GLY A 132 6.63 5.22 -8.76
CA GLY A 132 5.28 5.37 -8.19
C GLY A 132 5.06 6.67 -7.44
N MET A 133 6.10 7.22 -6.78
CA MET A 133 6.03 8.52 -6.13
C MET A 133 6.05 9.72 -7.10
N ARG A 134 6.36 9.54 -8.38
CA ARG A 134 6.27 10.56 -9.41
C ARG A 134 4.91 10.67 -10.09
N ALA A 135 3.93 9.90 -9.65
CA ALA A 135 2.57 9.97 -10.18
C ALA A 135 1.95 11.37 -10.07
N ASP A 136 1.08 11.70 -11.00
CA ASP A 136 0.15 12.82 -10.84
C ASP A 136 -0.97 12.39 -9.86
N PHE A 137 -0.74 12.58 -8.56
CA PHE A 137 -1.66 12.12 -7.52
C PHE A 137 -3.02 12.82 -7.56
N VAL A 138 -3.14 13.97 -8.22
CA VAL A 138 -4.45 14.60 -8.46
C VAL A 138 -5.24 13.74 -9.45
N LYS A 139 -4.63 13.33 -10.55
CA LYS A 139 -5.27 12.43 -11.53
C LYS A 139 -5.51 11.04 -10.96
N VAL A 140 -4.60 10.51 -10.16
CA VAL A 140 -4.81 9.23 -9.45
C VAL A 140 -6.03 9.32 -8.53
N ASP A 141 -6.19 10.43 -7.80
CA ASP A 141 -7.34 10.65 -6.92
C ASP A 141 -8.65 10.78 -7.71
N GLU A 142 -8.66 11.53 -8.81
CA GLU A 142 -9.82 11.68 -9.68
C GLU A 142 -10.24 10.35 -10.32
N LEU A 143 -9.28 9.56 -10.83
CA LEU A 143 -9.53 8.23 -11.37
C LEU A 143 -10.09 7.29 -10.29
N SER A 144 -9.45 7.24 -9.13
CA SER A 144 -9.89 6.43 -8.00
C SER A 144 -11.31 6.80 -7.57
N GLN A 145 -11.64 8.10 -7.55
CA GLN A 145 -12.98 8.56 -7.20
C GLN A 145 -14.04 8.09 -8.21
N ARG A 146 -13.77 8.22 -9.51
CA ARG A 146 -14.67 7.74 -10.56
C ARG A 146 -14.90 6.24 -10.47
N LEU A 147 -13.84 5.46 -10.21
CA LEU A 147 -13.95 4.01 -10.05
C LEU A 147 -14.75 3.63 -8.80
N VAL A 148 -14.53 4.30 -7.65
CA VAL A 148 -15.33 4.06 -6.43
C VAL A 148 -16.81 4.33 -6.66
N GLU A 149 -17.16 5.41 -7.38
CA GLU A 149 -18.55 5.76 -7.67
C GLU A 149 -19.24 4.71 -8.56
N ARG A 150 -18.51 4.13 -9.51
CA ARG A 150 -19.01 3.02 -10.34
C ARG A 150 -19.10 1.73 -9.51
N ALA A 151 -18.05 1.38 -8.79
CA ALA A 151 -17.97 0.17 -7.97
C ALA A 151 -19.05 0.09 -6.88
N ARG A 152 -19.45 1.23 -6.30
CA ARG A 152 -20.54 1.31 -5.32
C ARG A 152 -21.92 0.96 -5.90
N ARG A 153 -22.10 1.07 -7.20
CA ARG A 153 -23.36 0.77 -7.91
C ARG A 153 -23.34 -0.63 -8.51
N ALA A 154 -22.16 -1.20 -8.70
CA ALA A 154 -21.99 -2.52 -9.29
C ALA A 154 -22.38 -3.62 -8.31
N GLU A 155 -23.03 -4.67 -8.82
CA GLU A 155 -23.32 -5.90 -8.10
C GLU A 155 -22.17 -6.91 -8.25
N ARG A 156 -21.41 -6.78 -9.35
CA ARG A 156 -20.36 -7.72 -9.72
C ARG A 156 -19.23 -7.04 -10.48
N ILE A 157 -18.00 -7.43 -10.12
CA ILE A 157 -16.80 -7.13 -10.93
C ILE A 157 -16.23 -8.45 -11.41
N SER A 158 -15.91 -8.55 -12.70
CA SER A 158 -15.18 -9.66 -13.28
C SER A 158 -13.88 -9.16 -13.90
N CYS A 159 -12.86 -10.00 -13.86
CA CYS A 159 -11.58 -9.70 -14.49
C CYS A 159 -10.99 -10.92 -15.16
N LYS A 160 -10.20 -10.67 -16.21
CA LYS A 160 -9.46 -11.68 -16.96
C LYS A 160 -8.08 -11.17 -17.31
N THR A 161 -7.15 -12.11 -17.49
CA THR A 161 -5.82 -11.81 -18.02
C THR A 161 -5.42 -12.84 -19.09
N PRO A 162 -4.50 -12.52 -19.99
CA PRO A 162 -3.97 -13.49 -20.94
C PRO A 162 -3.20 -14.62 -20.25
N HIS A 163 -2.80 -14.42 -19.00
CA HIS A 163 -2.04 -15.37 -18.17
C HIS A 163 -2.91 -16.42 -17.46
N GLY A 164 -4.25 -16.35 -17.64
CA GLY A 164 -5.17 -17.37 -17.15
C GLY A 164 -6.00 -16.99 -15.93
N THR A 165 -5.93 -15.75 -15.46
CA THR A 165 -6.92 -15.25 -14.50
C THR A 165 -8.29 -15.18 -15.17
N GLU A 166 -9.29 -15.77 -14.52
CA GLU A 166 -10.72 -15.61 -14.78
C GLU A 166 -11.43 -15.62 -13.44
N PHE A 167 -11.72 -14.41 -12.93
CA PHE A 167 -12.12 -14.21 -11.55
C PHE A 167 -13.29 -13.24 -11.43
N GLU A 168 -14.18 -13.53 -10.49
CA GLU A 168 -15.38 -12.73 -10.23
C GLU A 168 -15.52 -12.41 -8.75
N ALA A 169 -15.84 -11.16 -8.46
CA ALA A 169 -16.21 -10.68 -7.14
C ALA A 169 -17.65 -10.18 -7.13
N LYS A 170 -18.52 -10.78 -6.29
CA LYS A 170 -19.84 -10.27 -5.95
C LYS A 170 -19.70 -9.23 -4.86
N LEU A 171 -20.35 -8.11 -5.05
CA LEU A 171 -20.30 -6.94 -4.17
C LEU A 171 -21.55 -6.82 -3.32
N SER A 172 -21.48 -5.99 -2.29
CA SER A 172 -22.63 -5.69 -1.42
C SER A 172 -22.61 -4.21 -1.04
N PRO A 173 -23.72 -3.49 -1.09
CA PRO A 173 -23.79 -2.10 -0.63
C PRO A 173 -23.56 -1.97 0.88
N LYS A 174 -23.56 -3.07 1.62
CA LYS A 174 -23.22 -3.10 3.06
C LYS A 174 -21.70 -3.08 3.32
N LEU A 175 -20.90 -3.42 2.29
CA LEU A 175 -19.44 -3.44 2.35
C LEU A 175 -18.91 -2.19 1.62
N ARG A 176 -18.16 -1.38 2.36
CA ARG A 176 -17.71 -0.08 1.87
C ARG A 176 -16.51 -0.21 0.95
N TRP A 177 -16.52 0.55 -0.11
CA TRP A 177 -15.33 0.81 -0.92
C TRP A 177 -14.50 1.91 -0.27
N LEU A 178 -13.22 1.66 -0.17
CA LEU A 178 -12.22 2.58 0.36
C LEU A 178 -11.36 3.10 -0.80
N LYS A 179 -10.89 4.33 -0.67
CA LYS A 179 -9.99 4.98 -1.62
C LYS A 179 -8.70 5.35 -0.89
N THR A 180 -7.56 4.90 -1.39
CA THR A 180 -6.21 5.19 -0.90
C THR A 180 -5.35 5.72 -2.04
N SER A 181 -5.73 6.89 -2.55
CA SER A 181 -5.17 7.50 -3.76
C SER A 181 -3.82 8.21 -3.57
N GLY A 182 -3.32 8.29 -2.33
CA GLY A 182 -2.14 9.09 -1.99
C GLY A 182 -2.47 10.51 -1.51
N ILE A 183 -3.69 11.00 -1.71
CA ILE A 183 -4.14 12.27 -1.10
C ILE A 183 -4.55 12.00 0.34
N ILE A 184 -3.72 12.46 1.28
CA ILE A 184 -3.84 12.17 2.70
C ILE A 184 -4.66 13.25 3.42
N THR A 185 -5.53 12.84 4.33
CA THR A 185 -6.39 13.71 5.13
C THR A 185 -6.13 13.52 6.62
N ARG A 186 -6.71 14.39 7.46
CA ARG A 186 -6.63 14.28 8.93
C ARG A 186 -7.40 13.09 9.49
N ASP A 187 -8.33 12.56 8.73
CA ASP A 187 -9.20 11.47 9.18
C ASP A 187 -8.66 10.09 8.81
N LYS A 188 -7.68 10.05 7.92
CA LYS A 188 -7.09 8.80 7.44
C LYS A 188 -5.66 9.03 6.95
N TRP A 189 -4.71 8.38 7.61
CA TRP A 189 -3.35 8.24 7.10
C TRP A 189 -3.31 7.27 5.92
N GLY A 190 -2.24 7.23 5.16
CA GLY A 190 -2.13 6.35 4.00
C GLY A 190 -0.72 5.99 3.62
N ASN A 191 -0.61 4.88 2.89
CA ASN A 191 0.65 4.48 2.27
C ASN A 191 1.02 5.46 1.15
N LEU A 192 2.31 5.70 0.99
CA LEU A 192 2.89 6.41 -0.13
C LEU A 192 3.99 5.55 -0.78
N PRO A 193 3.93 5.32 -2.11
CA PRO A 193 2.90 5.81 -3.04
C PRO A 193 1.51 5.26 -2.72
N GLY A 194 0.50 6.06 -3.02
CA GLY A 194 -0.90 5.64 -3.04
C GLY A 194 -1.36 5.31 -4.45
N GLY A 195 -2.60 4.89 -4.58
CA GLY A 195 -3.24 4.63 -5.87
C GLY A 195 -3.94 3.28 -5.92
N GLU A 196 -5.01 3.14 -5.12
CA GLU A 196 -5.89 1.98 -5.18
C GLU A 196 -7.28 2.33 -4.66
N ILE A 197 -8.23 1.48 -5.03
CA ILE A 197 -9.53 1.37 -4.38
C ILE A 197 -9.75 -0.08 -3.99
N PHE A 198 -10.37 -0.33 -2.84
CA PHE A 198 -10.61 -1.69 -2.37
C PHE A 198 -11.88 -1.84 -1.54
N THR A 199 -12.35 -3.08 -1.42
CA THR A 199 -13.45 -3.49 -0.54
C THR A 199 -13.24 -4.94 -0.09
N ALA A 200 -13.90 -5.33 0.99
CA ALA A 200 -14.10 -6.74 1.27
C ALA A 200 -15.21 -7.26 0.34
N PRO A 201 -14.98 -8.30 -0.48
CA PRO A 201 -16.01 -8.82 -1.37
C PRO A 201 -17.04 -9.64 -0.57
N MET A 202 -18.31 -9.62 -1.04
CA MET A 202 -19.35 -10.49 -0.48
C MET A 202 -19.06 -11.96 -0.77
N ASN A 203 -18.67 -12.26 -2.00
CA ASN A 203 -18.26 -13.59 -2.46
C ASN A 203 -17.32 -13.47 -3.66
N THR A 204 -16.40 -14.42 -3.82
CA THR A 204 -15.51 -14.52 -4.97
C THR A 204 -15.41 -15.95 -5.47
N ASN A 205 -15.28 -16.10 -6.77
CA ASN A 205 -15.08 -17.40 -7.43
C ASN A 205 -14.19 -17.23 -8.66
N GLY A 206 -13.46 -18.28 -9.00
CA GLY A 206 -12.68 -18.36 -10.20
C GLY A 206 -11.21 -18.72 -9.98
N VAL A 207 -10.40 -18.48 -10.98
CA VAL A 207 -8.96 -18.70 -10.96
C VAL A 207 -8.27 -17.33 -10.95
N PHE A 208 -7.36 -17.14 -10.03
CA PHE A 208 -6.51 -15.95 -9.95
C PHE A 208 -5.04 -16.37 -10.11
N VAL A 209 -4.38 -15.83 -11.13
CA VAL A 209 -2.95 -16.05 -11.38
C VAL A 209 -2.18 -14.89 -10.78
N VAL A 210 -1.31 -15.21 -9.82
CA VAL A 210 -0.39 -14.25 -9.19
C VAL A 210 0.93 -14.36 -9.94
N ASP A 211 1.12 -13.52 -10.90
CA ASP A 211 2.31 -13.42 -11.75
C ASP A 211 3.07 -12.10 -11.55
N GLY A 212 2.56 -11.22 -10.69
CA GLY A 212 3.24 -10.05 -10.16
C GLY A 212 4.05 -10.38 -8.92
N VAL A 213 3.53 -10.02 -7.75
CA VAL A 213 4.17 -10.26 -6.44
C VAL A 213 3.14 -10.79 -5.43
N VAL A 214 3.63 -11.34 -4.30
CA VAL A 214 2.77 -11.86 -3.25
C VAL A 214 3.25 -11.44 -1.86
N GLY A 215 2.43 -10.67 -1.12
CA GLY A 215 2.68 -10.21 0.24
C GLY A 215 4.01 -9.50 0.45
N ASP A 216 4.29 -9.08 1.68
CA ASP A 216 5.59 -8.47 2.02
C ASP A 216 6.71 -9.52 2.11
N TYR A 217 6.57 -10.47 3.04
CA TYR A 217 7.58 -11.48 3.33
C TYR A 217 7.90 -12.38 2.15
N LEU A 218 6.86 -12.85 1.43
CA LEU A 218 7.07 -13.72 0.27
C LEU A 218 7.63 -12.93 -0.92
N CYS A 219 7.27 -11.66 -1.06
CA CYS A 219 7.82 -10.76 -2.06
C CYS A 219 9.33 -10.54 -1.87
N GLU A 220 9.79 -10.33 -0.63
CA GLU A 220 11.22 -10.24 -0.32
C GLU A 220 11.99 -11.51 -0.73
N ARG A 221 11.35 -12.67 -0.61
CA ARG A 221 11.98 -13.97 -0.87
C ARG A 221 11.91 -14.41 -2.33
N PHE A 222 10.78 -14.20 -2.98
CA PHE A 222 10.51 -14.74 -4.32
C PHE A 222 10.47 -13.68 -5.42
N GLY A 223 10.34 -12.39 -5.04
CA GLY A 223 10.33 -11.27 -5.96
C GLY A 223 9.19 -11.33 -6.98
N ASP A 224 9.51 -10.98 -8.20
CA ASP A 224 8.64 -11.05 -9.37
C ASP A 224 8.33 -12.50 -9.76
N LEU A 225 7.05 -12.83 -9.88
CA LEU A 225 6.55 -14.19 -10.12
C LEU A 225 6.26 -14.48 -11.59
N GLU A 226 6.64 -13.61 -12.53
CA GLU A 226 6.37 -13.80 -13.96
C GLU A 226 6.80 -15.17 -14.48
N SER A 227 7.99 -15.64 -14.09
CA SER A 227 8.54 -16.93 -14.51
C SER A 227 7.98 -18.13 -13.74
N ASN A 228 7.44 -17.93 -12.56
CA ASN A 228 6.94 -18.98 -11.68
C ASN A 228 5.67 -18.55 -10.96
N PRO A 229 4.55 -18.36 -11.67
CA PRO A 229 3.32 -17.83 -11.08
C PRO A 229 2.71 -18.79 -10.06
N LEU A 230 1.96 -18.20 -9.12
CA LEU A 230 1.10 -18.94 -8.20
C LEU A 230 -0.34 -18.86 -8.71
N THR A 231 -0.91 -19.98 -9.13
CA THR A 231 -2.31 -20.09 -9.53
C THR A 231 -3.16 -20.48 -8.34
N ILE A 232 -4.18 -19.67 -8.04
CA ILE A 232 -5.09 -19.85 -6.91
C ILE A 232 -6.50 -20.08 -7.45
N GLU A 233 -7.07 -21.23 -7.18
CA GLU A 233 -8.49 -21.48 -7.41
C GLU A 233 -9.28 -21.09 -6.16
N VAL A 234 -10.26 -20.22 -6.33
CA VAL A 234 -11.13 -19.71 -5.24
C VAL A 234 -12.57 -20.17 -5.50
N GLU A 235 -13.18 -20.72 -4.48
CA GLU A 235 -14.58 -21.10 -4.46
C GLU A 235 -15.25 -20.60 -3.18
N ASN A 236 -16.36 -19.88 -3.32
CA ASN A 236 -17.09 -19.34 -2.16
C ASN A 236 -16.21 -18.54 -1.20
N ASN A 237 -15.40 -17.64 -1.77
CA ASN A 237 -14.51 -16.75 -1.03
C ASN A 237 -13.30 -17.43 -0.35
N ARG A 238 -13.03 -18.71 -0.64
CA ARG A 238 -11.94 -19.45 0.01
C ARG A 238 -11.06 -20.16 -1.00
N ILE A 239 -9.78 -20.29 -0.66
CA ILE A 239 -8.82 -21.06 -1.45
C ILE A 239 -9.29 -22.52 -1.50
N ARG A 240 -9.49 -23.02 -2.73
CA ARG A 240 -9.79 -24.43 -3.02
C ARG A 240 -8.53 -25.20 -3.39
N SER A 241 -7.72 -24.64 -4.27
CA SER A 241 -6.47 -25.26 -4.70
C SER A 241 -5.39 -24.24 -4.99
N LEU A 242 -4.13 -24.68 -4.89
CA LEU A 242 -2.93 -23.89 -5.18
C LEU A 242 -2.02 -24.69 -6.12
N LYS A 243 -1.53 -24.03 -7.19
CA LYS A 243 -0.60 -24.60 -8.13
C LYS A 243 0.56 -23.63 -8.39
N SER A 244 1.78 -24.12 -8.37
CA SER A 244 2.99 -23.41 -8.79
C SER A 244 4.09 -24.45 -9.07
N GLU A 245 4.93 -24.19 -10.03
CA GLU A 245 6.17 -24.96 -10.25
C GLU A 245 7.17 -24.72 -9.10
N ASN A 246 7.14 -23.53 -8.50
CA ASN A 246 7.88 -23.21 -7.28
C ASN A 246 7.17 -23.80 -6.06
N LYS A 247 7.65 -24.97 -5.61
CA LYS A 247 7.06 -25.70 -4.48
C LYS A 247 7.18 -24.92 -3.17
N ASP A 248 8.31 -24.25 -2.95
CA ASP A 248 8.56 -23.50 -1.71
C ASP A 248 7.57 -22.32 -1.60
N LEU A 249 7.40 -21.54 -2.66
CA LEU A 249 6.39 -20.48 -2.73
C LEU A 249 4.99 -21.01 -2.41
N ARG A 250 4.58 -22.10 -3.08
CA ARG A 250 3.25 -22.69 -2.87
C ARG A 250 3.05 -23.14 -1.43
N ASP A 251 4.04 -23.82 -0.87
CA ASP A 251 3.93 -24.43 0.46
C ASP A 251 3.99 -23.37 1.57
N GLU A 252 4.80 -22.32 1.42
CA GLU A 252 4.81 -21.18 2.34
C GLU A 252 3.54 -20.34 2.26
N PHE A 253 3.03 -20.08 1.06
CA PHE A 253 1.75 -19.40 0.90
C PHE A 253 0.62 -20.19 1.56
N ARG A 254 0.61 -21.53 1.38
CA ARG A 254 -0.36 -22.42 2.04
C ARG A 254 -0.22 -22.36 3.57
N ALA A 255 0.99 -22.40 4.10
CA ALA A 255 1.21 -22.31 5.53
C ALA A 255 0.69 -20.99 6.09
N TYR A 256 1.00 -19.87 5.43
CA TYR A 256 0.55 -18.53 5.82
C TYR A 256 -0.99 -18.41 5.79
N THR A 257 -1.61 -18.89 4.72
CA THR A 257 -3.09 -18.86 4.56
C THR A 257 -3.82 -19.96 5.36
N SER A 258 -3.12 -20.69 6.21
CA SER A 258 -3.66 -21.68 7.16
C SER A 258 -3.45 -21.26 8.62
N THR A 259 -3.04 -20.01 8.89
CA THR A 259 -2.71 -19.53 10.24
C THR A 259 -3.92 -19.47 11.16
N ASP A 260 -5.08 -19.08 10.65
CA ASP A 260 -6.36 -19.08 11.37
C ASP A 260 -7.53 -19.43 10.44
N GLU A 261 -8.74 -19.51 10.99
CA GLU A 261 -9.96 -19.93 10.26
C GLU A 261 -10.24 -19.07 9.02
N ASN A 262 -9.86 -17.78 9.02
CA ASN A 262 -10.14 -16.83 7.96
C ASN A 262 -8.91 -16.48 7.11
N SER A 263 -7.74 -17.01 7.42
CA SER A 263 -6.50 -16.73 6.68
C SER A 263 -6.58 -17.15 5.20
N ASN A 264 -7.42 -18.12 4.84
CA ASN A 264 -7.64 -18.58 3.45
C ASN A 264 -8.88 -17.94 2.79
N ARG A 265 -9.49 -16.96 3.44
CA ARG A 265 -10.65 -16.23 2.92
C ARG A 265 -10.21 -14.98 2.20
N VAL A 266 -10.79 -14.70 1.03
CA VAL A 266 -10.57 -13.41 0.35
C VAL A 266 -11.12 -12.30 1.24
N GLY A 267 -10.23 -11.50 1.80
CA GLY A 267 -10.52 -10.36 2.67
C GLY A 267 -10.59 -9.05 1.91
N GLU A 268 -9.87 -8.99 0.78
CA GLU A 268 -9.80 -7.80 -0.04
C GLU A 268 -9.92 -8.11 -1.53
N PHE A 269 -10.66 -7.28 -2.24
CA PHE A 269 -10.66 -7.14 -3.69
C PHE A 269 -10.33 -5.69 -4.01
N ALA A 270 -9.24 -5.47 -4.70
CA ALA A 270 -8.71 -4.15 -4.97
C ALA A 270 -8.40 -3.91 -6.45
N ILE A 271 -8.40 -2.63 -6.81
CA ILE A 271 -8.00 -2.16 -8.14
C ILE A 271 -6.92 -1.09 -7.96
N GLY A 272 -5.71 -1.37 -8.44
CA GLY A 272 -4.62 -0.41 -8.52
C GLY A 272 -4.94 0.71 -9.50
N THR A 273 -4.61 1.95 -9.13
CA THR A 273 -4.95 3.16 -9.91
C THR A 273 -3.78 4.11 -10.11
N ASN A 274 -2.58 3.74 -9.66
CA ASN A 274 -1.38 4.55 -9.86
C ASN A 274 -0.81 4.32 -11.27
N THR A 275 -1.20 5.18 -12.20
CA THR A 275 -0.83 5.07 -13.61
C THR A 275 0.64 5.34 -13.91
N ALA A 276 1.44 5.76 -12.93
CA ALA A 276 2.90 5.86 -13.05
C ALA A 276 3.60 4.51 -12.79
N CYS A 277 2.93 3.58 -12.11
CA CYS A 277 3.42 2.21 -11.93
C CYS A 277 3.08 1.41 -13.19
N THR A 278 4.04 1.24 -14.09
CA THR A 278 3.83 0.64 -15.42
C THR A 278 4.32 -0.79 -15.54
N HIS A 279 5.06 -1.28 -14.55
CA HIS A 279 5.61 -2.63 -14.53
C HIS A 279 5.88 -3.07 -13.09
N VAL A 280 5.95 -4.38 -12.88
CA VAL A 280 6.30 -4.97 -11.58
C VAL A 280 7.79 -4.78 -11.31
N ILE A 281 8.11 -4.28 -10.13
CA ILE A 281 9.49 -4.06 -9.66
C ILE A 281 9.95 -5.06 -8.61
N GLY A 282 9.08 -6.01 -8.23
CA GLY A 282 9.34 -6.97 -7.17
C GLY A 282 9.22 -6.35 -5.77
N HIS A 283 8.33 -5.36 -5.60
CA HIS A 283 8.13 -4.68 -4.33
C HIS A 283 6.66 -4.35 -4.07
N ILE A 284 6.07 -5.01 -3.07
CA ILE A 284 4.63 -4.96 -2.81
C ILE A 284 4.09 -3.53 -2.62
N LEU A 285 4.80 -2.64 -1.92
CA LEU A 285 4.36 -1.26 -1.66
C LEU A 285 3.99 -0.49 -2.94
N GLN A 286 4.69 -0.74 -4.06
CA GLN A 286 4.39 -0.17 -5.35
C GLN A 286 3.53 -1.07 -6.22
N ASP A 287 3.85 -2.37 -6.26
CA ASP A 287 3.30 -3.28 -7.25
C ASP A 287 1.80 -3.53 -7.08
N GLU A 288 1.27 -3.44 -5.84
CA GLU A 288 -0.18 -3.46 -5.58
C GLU A 288 -0.92 -2.21 -6.11
N LYS A 289 -0.18 -1.13 -6.46
CA LYS A 289 -0.76 0.11 -7.00
C LYS A 289 -0.81 0.13 -8.54
N ILE A 290 -0.19 -0.86 -9.19
CA ILE A 290 -0.23 -1.00 -10.67
C ILE A 290 -1.68 -1.08 -11.14
N PRO A 291 -2.06 -0.40 -12.26
CA PRO A 291 -3.37 -0.55 -12.87
C PRO A 291 -3.71 -2.01 -13.17
N GLY A 292 -4.64 -2.58 -12.42
CA GLY A 292 -4.98 -3.99 -12.45
C GLY A 292 -5.77 -4.41 -11.22
N VAL A 293 -5.96 -5.71 -11.04
CA VAL A 293 -6.59 -6.27 -9.84
C VAL A 293 -5.54 -6.91 -8.94
N HIS A 294 -5.65 -6.67 -7.64
CA HIS A 294 -5.07 -7.56 -6.65
C HIS A 294 -6.15 -8.03 -5.67
N ILE A 295 -5.92 -9.17 -5.07
CA ILE A 295 -6.77 -9.71 -4.01
C ILE A 295 -5.91 -9.98 -2.79
N ALA A 296 -6.46 -9.81 -1.58
CA ALA A 296 -5.77 -10.27 -0.39
C ALA A 296 -6.54 -11.33 0.35
N PHE A 297 -5.80 -12.29 0.92
CA PHE A 297 -6.37 -13.30 1.80
C PHE A 297 -6.16 -12.91 3.27
N GLY A 298 -7.20 -13.15 4.07
CA GLY A 298 -7.18 -12.94 5.51
C GLY A 298 -7.97 -11.73 5.99
N HIS A 299 -7.31 -10.77 6.62
CA HIS A 299 -7.94 -9.62 7.29
C HIS A 299 -8.63 -8.68 6.29
N PRO A 300 -9.94 -8.40 6.49
CA PRO A 300 -10.74 -7.61 5.53
C PRO A 300 -10.77 -6.10 5.85
N TYR A 301 -9.95 -5.60 6.77
CA TYR A 301 -10.07 -4.25 7.35
C TYR A 301 -11.50 -3.95 7.81
N ALA A 302 -12.03 -4.83 8.67
CA ALA A 302 -13.43 -4.88 9.07
C ALA A 302 -13.98 -3.55 9.60
N GLU A 303 -13.19 -2.82 10.37
CA GLU A 303 -13.51 -1.50 10.92
C GLU A 303 -13.76 -0.44 9.82
N HIS A 304 -13.14 -0.62 8.65
CA HIS A 304 -13.27 0.28 7.51
C HIS A 304 -14.26 -0.24 6.46
N THR A 305 -14.14 -1.52 6.08
CA THR A 305 -14.98 -2.13 5.04
C THR A 305 -16.39 -2.49 5.52
N GLY A 306 -16.54 -2.74 6.83
CA GLY A 306 -17.80 -3.22 7.41
C GLY A 306 -17.97 -4.74 7.32
N ALA A 307 -16.92 -5.49 7.01
CA ALA A 307 -16.92 -6.95 7.05
C ALA A 307 -17.14 -7.44 8.49
N ASN A 308 -17.69 -8.64 8.64
CA ASN A 308 -18.06 -9.21 9.92
C ASN A 308 -17.13 -10.35 10.39
N TRP A 309 -15.92 -10.41 9.85
CA TRP A 309 -14.87 -11.34 10.28
C TRP A 309 -13.54 -10.64 10.43
N VAL A 310 -12.61 -11.30 11.09
CA VAL A 310 -11.22 -10.88 11.26
C VAL A 310 -10.29 -12.04 10.98
N SER A 311 -9.04 -11.76 10.69
CA SER A 311 -7.93 -12.70 10.59
C SER A 311 -6.67 -12.07 11.16
N LYS A 312 -5.71 -12.88 11.56
CA LYS A 312 -4.39 -12.43 12.00
C LYS A 312 -3.43 -12.19 10.83
N THR A 313 -3.81 -12.64 9.64
CA THR A 313 -3.00 -12.55 8.41
C THR A 313 -3.65 -11.60 7.42
N HIS A 314 -2.83 -11.02 6.57
CA HIS A 314 -3.23 -10.29 5.37
C HIS A 314 -2.12 -10.49 4.35
N ILE A 315 -2.45 -11.00 3.16
CA ILE A 315 -1.46 -11.25 2.13
C ILE A 315 -2.00 -10.91 0.75
N ASP A 316 -1.43 -9.87 0.14
CA ASP A 316 -1.79 -9.38 -1.18
C ASP A 316 -1.24 -10.30 -2.26
N CYS A 317 -2.02 -10.46 -3.31
CA CYS A 317 -1.72 -11.27 -4.48
C CYS A 317 -1.92 -10.41 -5.72
N VAL A 318 -0.84 -10.01 -6.36
CA VAL A 318 -0.85 -9.08 -7.51
C VAL A 318 -0.71 -9.85 -8.81
N GLY A 319 -1.61 -9.58 -9.76
CA GLY A 319 -1.54 -10.09 -11.13
C GLY A 319 -1.16 -8.99 -12.12
N ARG A 320 -1.11 -9.35 -13.44
CA ARG A 320 -0.75 -8.46 -14.55
C ARG A 320 -1.80 -8.44 -15.66
N ASP A 321 -1.76 -7.38 -16.48
CA ASP A 321 -2.43 -7.27 -17.80
C ASP A 321 -3.95 -7.53 -17.76
N PHE A 322 -4.63 -6.86 -16.85
CA PHE A 322 -6.06 -7.08 -16.61
C PHE A 322 -6.96 -6.41 -17.64
N ASP A 323 -7.98 -7.16 -18.02
CA ASP A 323 -9.28 -6.69 -18.49
C ASP A 323 -10.27 -6.72 -17.32
N ILE A 324 -11.03 -5.65 -17.09
CA ILE A 324 -11.97 -5.54 -15.97
C ILE A 324 -13.33 -5.06 -16.46
N TRP A 325 -14.40 -5.69 -15.95
CA TRP A 325 -15.80 -5.32 -16.23
C TRP A 325 -16.58 -5.12 -14.93
N PHE A 326 -17.39 -4.07 -14.89
CA PHE A 326 -18.38 -3.81 -13.84
C PHE A 326 -19.77 -4.09 -14.42
N ASP A 327 -20.48 -5.12 -13.93
CA ASP A 327 -21.79 -5.58 -14.42
C ASP A 327 -21.84 -5.75 -15.97
N GLY A 328 -20.71 -6.15 -16.57
CA GLY A 328 -20.56 -6.35 -18.01
C GLY A 328 -20.07 -5.13 -18.80
N GLU A 329 -20.01 -3.94 -18.21
CA GLU A 329 -19.36 -2.76 -18.81
C GLU A 329 -17.85 -2.84 -18.63
N GLN A 330 -17.08 -2.84 -19.71
CA GLN A 330 -15.63 -2.88 -19.65
C GLN A 330 -15.05 -1.53 -19.19
N VAL A 331 -14.33 -1.54 -18.08
CA VAL A 331 -13.70 -0.35 -17.47
C VAL A 331 -12.19 -0.33 -17.63
N MET A 332 -11.58 -1.48 -17.93
CA MET A 332 -10.15 -1.60 -18.20
C MET A 332 -9.93 -2.62 -19.33
N ARG A 333 -8.94 -2.36 -20.18
CA ARG A 333 -8.46 -3.27 -21.23
C ARG A 333 -6.94 -3.21 -21.29
N ASP A 334 -6.30 -4.38 -21.30
CA ASP A 334 -4.84 -4.52 -21.35
C ASP A 334 -4.15 -3.59 -20.31
N GLY A 335 -4.61 -3.61 -19.06
CA GLY A 335 -4.10 -2.77 -18.00
C GLY A 335 -4.37 -1.25 -18.13
N LYS A 336 -5.16 -0.81 -19.12
CA LYS A 336 -5.46 0.60 -19.38
C LYS A 336 -6.92 0.92 -19.07
N PHE A 337 -7.15 1.94 -18.26
CA PHE A 337 -8.49 2.39 -17.94
C PHE A 337 -9.19 3.03 -19.16
N LEU A 338 -10.49 2.71 -19.31
CA LEU A 338 -11.39 3.23 -20.35
C LEU A 338 -12.36 4.31 -19.80
N VAL A 339 -12.15 4.75 -18.57
CA VAL A 339 -13.06 5.64 -17.80
C VAL A 339 -12.47 7.00 -17.54
#